data_e3f3356aee0c5fe999fae352376b67ca
#
_entry.id   e3f3356aee0c5fe999fae352376b67ca
#
_cell.length_a   1.000
_cell.length_b   1.000
_cell.length_c   1.000
_cell.angle_alpha   90.00
_cell.angle_beta   90.00
_cell.angle_gamma   90.00
#
_symmetry.space_group_name_H-M   'P 1'
#
loop_
_entity.id
_entity.type
_entity.pdbx_description
1 polymer ?
#
loop_
_entity_poly.entity_id
_entity_poly.type
_entity_poly.pdbx_seq_one_letter_code
_entity_poly.pdbx_strand_id
1 'polypeptide(L)'
;GFVAPRHLHAIHTLGHNLKAACDPYDGVGILDRYFPGCRFFTEVERFDRYLERCRRASPEDQIHYLSVCSPNYLHDAHCRLALRAGADAICEKPLVISPWNLDQLQALEREHDKRVYTVLQLRLHSEVQALKAKIDALPPGSDKVKIDLSYITRRGPWYHQSWKGDPNKSGTLAL
;
A
#
# COMPACT_ATOMS: atom_id res chain seq x y z
N GLY A 1 4.85 -5.76 8.81
CA GLY A 1 5.22 -4.32 8.78
C GLY A 1 4.42 -3.48 9.77
N PHE A 2 4.93 -2.28 10.13
CA PHE A 2 4.32 -1.40 11.17
C PHE A 2 2.86 -0.99 10.87
N VAL A 3 2.50 -0.83 9.60
CA VAL A 3 1.15 -0.42 9.19
C VAL A 3 0.20 -1.59 8.93
N ALA A 4 0.72 -2.79 8.75
CA ALA A 4 -0.07 -3.99 8.45
C ALA A 4 -1.22 -4.26 9.43
N PRO A 5 -1.07 -4.04 10.77
CA PRO A 5 -2.18 -4.21 11.71
C PRO A 5 -3.43 -3.39 11.38
N ARG A 6 -3.26 -2.19 10.81
CA ARG A 6 -4.38 -1.33 10.38
C ARG A 6 -5.11 -1.91 9.18
N HIS A 7 -4.37 -2.46 8.22
CA HIS A 7 -4.95 -3.14 7.07
C HIS A 7 -5.68 -4.42 7.49
N LEU A 8 -5.07 -5.23 8.37
CA LEU A 8 -5.72 -6.44 8.92
C LEU A 8 -7.04 -6.11 9.62
N HIS A 9 -7.04 -5.06 10.44
CA HIS A 9 -8.26 -4.59 11.10
C HIS A 9 -9.32 -4.14 10.08
N ALA A 10 -8.94 -3.38 9.07
CA ALA A 10 -9.86 -2.93 8.02
C ALA A 10 -10.45 -4.10 7.22
N ILE A 11 -9.62 -5.05 6.79
CA ILE A 11 -10.05 -6.27 6.08
C ILE A 11 -11.07 -7.06 6.93
N HIS A 12 -10.78 -7.23 8.22
CA HIS A 12 -11.67 -7.93 9.15
C HIS A 12 -12.99 -7.18 9.36
N THR A 13 -12.93 -5.86 9.60
CA THR A 13 -14.13 -5.02 9.85
C THR A 13 -15.06 -5.00 8.64
N LEU A 14 -14.51 -5.05 7.43
CA LEU A 14 -15.28 -5.09 6.19
C LEU A 14 -15.81 -6.50 5.84
N GLY A 15 -15.55 -7.50 6.67
CA GLY A 15 -16.01 -8.87 6.46
C GLY A 15 -15.28 -9.61 5.33
N HIS A 16 -14.12 -9.12 4.91
CA HIS A 16 -13.31 -9.80 3.89
C HIS A 16 -12.46 -10.92 4.49
N ASN A 17 -12.08 -11.87 3.65
CA ASN A 17 -11.24 -12.99 4.03
C ASN A 17 -9.77 -12.73 3.64
N LEU A 18 -8.85 -12.97 4.56
CA LEU A 18 -7.42 -12.95 4.30
C LEU A 18 -6.92 -14.38 4.04
N LYS A 19 -6.67 -14.72 2.77
CA LYS A 19 -6.23 -16.06 2.38
C LYS A 19 -4.75 -16.32 2.69
N ALA A 20 -3.91 -15.29 2.55
CA ALA A 20 -2.47 -15.44 2.76
C ALA A 20 -1.80 -14.14 3.21
N ALA A 21 -0.69 -14.26 3.93
CA ALA A 21 0.17 -13.16 4.32
C ALA A 21 1.64 -13.55 4.16
N CYS A 22 2.50 -12.56 3.89
CA CYS A 22 3.95 -12.73 3.80
C CYS A 22 4.66 -11.65 4.61
N ASP A 23 5.54 -12.07 5.51
CA ASP A 23 6.46 -11.18 6.23
C ASP A 23 7.73 -11.98 6.53
N PRO A 24 8.95 -11.47 6.27
CA PRO A 24 10.19 -12.20 6.57
C PRO A 24 10.40 -12.47 8.07
N TYR A 25 9.64 -11.77 8.91
CA TYR A 25 9.65 -11.98 10.36
C TYR A 25 8.42 -12.77 10.78
N ASP A 26 8.64 -13.77 11.62
CA ASP A 26 7.57 -14.58 12.20
C ASP A 26 6.76 -13.77 13.24
N GLY A 27 5.85 -12.97 12.73
CA GLY A 27 4.97 -12.13 13.53
C GLY A 27 3.50 -12.56 13.47
N VAL A 28 3.23 -13.87 13.46
CA VAL A 28 1.90 -14.47 13.20
C VAL A 28 0.83 -14.16 14.23
N GLY A 29 1.18 -13.82 15.48
CA GLY A 29 0.20 -13.64 16.54
C GLY A 29 -0.90 -12.62 16.26
N ILE A 30 -0.63 -11.62 15.40
CA ILE A 30 -1.66 -10.69 14.97
C ILE A 30 -2.60 -11.31 13.92
N LEU A 31 -2.11 -12.25 13.11
CA LEU A 31 -2.94 -12.96 12.14
C LEU A 31 -3.92 -13.88 12.86
N ASP A 32 -3.46 -14.60 13.89
CA ASP A 32 -4.30 -15.50 14.69
C ASP A 32 -5.47 -14.75 15.33
N ARG A 33 -5.27 -13.48 15.67
CA ARG A 33 -6.33 -12.65 16.27
C ARG A 33 -7.50 -12.39 15.30
N TYR A 34 -7.21 -12.21 14.02
CA TYR A 34 -8.21 -11.80 13.03
C TYR A 34 -8.50 -12.88 11.98
N PHE A 35 -7.50 -13.66 11.63
CA PHE A 35 -7.55 -14.60 10.52
C PHE A 35 -6.79 -15.90 10.83
N PRO A 36 -7.25 -16.74 11.78
CA PRO A 36 -6.53 -17.95 12.19
C PRO A 36 -6.34 -18.97 11.07
N GLY A 37 -7.14 -18.90 10.00
CA GLY A 37 -7.00 -19.76 8.81
C GLY A 37 -6.08 -19.20 7.73
N CYS A 38 -5.46 -18.02 7.94
CA CYS A 38 -4.58 -17.40 6.97
C CYS A 38 -3.29 -18.20 6.77
N ARG A 39 -2.90 -18.45 5.51
CA ARG A 39 -1.60 -19.04 5.21
C ARG A 39 -0.49 -18.01 5.38
N PHE A 40 0.53 -18.35 6.16
CA PHE A 40 1.66 -17.46 6.41
C PHE A 40 2.93 -17.95 5.70
N PHE A 41 3.67 -17.01 5.12
CA PHE A 41 4.91 -17.23 4.40
C PHE A 41 5.99 -16.28 4.94
N THR A 42 7.20 -16.80 5.16
CA THR A 42 8.39 -16.00 5.47
C THR A 42 9.21 -15.66 4.23
N GLU A 43 9.00 -16.42 3.13
CA GLU A 43 9.74 -16.30 1.88
C GLU A 43 8.81 -15.83 0.76
N VAL A 44 9.22 -14.75 0.09
CA VAL A 44 8.44 -14.13 -0.98
C VAL A 44 8.27 -15.08 -2.17
N GLU A 45 9.24 -15.93 -2.46
CA GLU A 45 9.20 -16.90 -3.57
C GLU A 45 8.14 -17.98 -3.35
N ARG A 46 7.94 -18.40 -2.10
CA ARG A 46 6.88 -19.35 -1.75
C ARG A 46 5.50 -18.69 -1.80
N PHE A 47 5.44 -17.43 -1.37
CA PHE A 47 4.24 -16.62 -1.44
C PHE A 47 3.84 -16.38 -2.91
N ASP A 48 4.77 -15.99 -3.78
CA ASP A 48 4.54 -15.80 -5.21
C ASP A 48 3.98 -17.07 -5.87
N ARG A 49 4.59 -18.24 -5.62
CA ARG A 49 4.06 -19.52 -6.12
C ARG A 49 2.64 -19.82 -5.61
N TYR A 50 2.34 -19.42 -4.39
CA TYR A 50 0.99 -19.58 -3.85
C TYR A 50 -0.01 -18.68 -4.56
N LEU A 51 0.32 -17.41 -4.79
CA LEU A 51 -0.52 -16.46 -5.54
C LEU A 51 -0.79 -16.95 -6.97
N GLU A 52 0.25 -17.46 -7.66
CA GLU A 52 0.11 -18.01 -9.01
C GLU A 52 -0.80 -19.25 -9.02
N ARG A 53 -0.73 -20.09 -8.00
CA ARG A 53 -1.67 -21.21 -7.86
C ARG A 53 -3.10 -20.72 -7.67
N CYS A 54 -3.32 -19.71 -6.83
CA CYS A 54 -4.65 -19.11 -6.64
C CYS A 54 -5.17 -18.47 -7.94
N ARG A 55 -4.31 -17.82 -8.72
CA ARG A 55 -4.68 -17.24 -10.02
C ARG A 55 -5.25 -18.26 -11.00
N ARG A 56 -4.72 -19.49 -10.96
CA ARG A 56 -5.16 -20.61 -11.82
C ARG A 56 -6.29 -21.45 -11.23
N ALA A 57 -6.70 -21.14 -10.01
CA ALA A 57 -7.78 -21.86 -9.33
C ALA A 57 -9.15 -21.35 -9.80
N SER A 58 -10.20 -21.94 -9.25
CA SER A 58 -11.57 -21.49 -9.46
C SER A 58 -11.78 -20.04 -8.98
N PRO A 59 -12.73 -19.28 -9.55
CA PRO A 59 -12.94 -17.87 -9.23
C PRO A 59 -13.06 -17.57 -7.73
N GLU A 60 -13.67 -18.47 -6.95
CA GLU A 60 -13.82 -18.33 -5.51
C GLU A 60 -12.50 -18.46 -4.73
N ASP A 61 -11.48 -19.05 -5.35
CA ASP A 61 -10.15 -19.21 -4.75
C ASP A 61 -9.14 -18.16 -5.20
N GLN A 62 -9.48 -17.34 -6.17
CA GLN A 62 -8.62 -16.26 -6.63
C GLN A 62 -8.41 -15.18 -5.57
N ILE A 63 -7.27 -14.51 -5.66
CA ILE A 63 -6.95 -13.34 -4.84
C ILE A 63 -7.42 -12.09 -5.57
N HIS A 64 -8.33 -11.34 -4.97
CA HIS A 64 -8.84 -10.12 -5.59
C HIS A 64 -7.98 -8.90 -5.28
N TYR A 65 -7.39 -8.84 -4.08
CA TYR A 65 -6.58 -7.72 -3.62
C TYR A 65 -5.32 -8.19 -2.94
N LEU A 66 -4.21 -7.48 -3.19
CA LEU A 66 -2.96 -7.61 -2.44
C LEU A 66 -2.68 -6.31 -1.68
N SER A 67 -2.67 -6.37 -0.34
CA SER A 67 -2.33 -5.23 0.51
C SER A 67 -0.81 -5.16 0.70
N VAL A 68 -0.18 -4.10 0.17
CA VAL A 68 1.27 -3.90 0.18
C VAL A 68 1.64 -2.97 1.35
N CYS A 69 2.18 -3.57 2.41
CA CYS A 69 2.60 -2.91 3.65
C CYS A 69 4.10 -3.09 3.92
N SER A 70 4.86 -3.44 2.90
CA SER A 70 6.31 -3.66 2.95
C SER A 70 7.09 -2.33 3.10
N PRO A 71 8.43 -2.37 3.25
CA PRO A 71 9.26 -1.18 3.12
C PRO A 71 9.12 -0.50 1.76
N ASN A 72 9.26 0.83 1.73
CA ASN A 72 8.97 1.67 0.55
C ASN A 72 9.68 1.19 -0.74
N TYR A 73 10.94 0.76 -0.64
CA TYR A 73 11.73 0.29 -1.80
C TYR A 73 11.23 -1.01 -2.43
N LEU A 74 10.31 -1.71 -1.75
CA LEU A 74 9.69 -2.95 -2.24
C LEU A 74 8.28 -2.72 -2.82
N HIS A 75 7.70 -1.52 -2.66
CA HIS A 75 6.32 -1.25 -3.07
C HIS A 75 6.11 -1.53 -4.57
N ASP A 76 6.99 -1.01 -5.43
CA ASP A 76 6.91 -1.22 -6.88
C ASP A 76 6.91 -2.72 -7.23
N ALA A 77 7.86 -3.48 -6.70
CA ALA A 77 7.98 -4.92 -6.97
C ALA A 77 6.74 -5.68 -6.49
N HIS A 78 6.19 -5.34 -5.32
CA HIS A 78 5.01 -6.01 -4.77
C HIS A 78 3.72 -5.60 -5.47
N CYS A 79 3.61 -4.36 -5.96
CA CYS A 79 2.49 -3.95 -6.82
C CYS A 79 2.51 -4.73 -8.15
N ARG A 80 3.69 -4.87 -8.78
CA ARG A 80 3.85 -5.71 -9.99
C ARG A 80 3.48 -7.17 -9.72
N LEU A 81 3.87 -7.70 -8.57
CA LEU A 81 3.47 -9.04 -8.15
C LEU A 81 1.95 -9.18 -8.08
N ALA A 82 1.26 -8.22 -7.45
CA ALA A 82 -0.20 -8.21 -7.37
C ALA A 82 -0.85 -8.26 -8.76
N LEU A 83 -0.47 -7.33 -9.65
CA LEU A 83 -1.03 -7.22 -11.00
C LEU A 83 -0.84 -8.53 -11.79
N ARG A 84 0.38 -9.10 -11.79
CA ARG A 84 0.68 -10.38 -12.45
C ARG A 84 -0.09 -11.56 -11.85
N ALA A 85 -0.36 -11.51 -10.54
CA ALA A 85 -1.18 -12.53 -9.88
C ALA A 85 -2.68 -12.37 -10.16
N GLY A 86 -3.09 -11.37 -10.96
CA GLY A 86 -4.48 -11.10 -11.29
C GLY A 86 -5.25 -10.40 -10.17
N ALA A 87 -4.55 -9.72 -9.26
CA ALA A 87 -5.13 -8.99 -8.13
C ALA A 87 -4.90 -7.48 -8.26
N ASP A 88 -5.83 -6.69 -7.76
CA ASP A 88 -5.59 -5.28 -7.53
C ASP A 88 -4.61 -5.08 -6.37
N ALA A 89 -3.80 -4.03 -6.42
CA ALA A 89 -2.89 -3.68 -5.33
C ALA A 89 -3.44 -2.53 -4.48
N ILE A 90 -3.43 -2.69 -3.16
CA ILE A 90 -3.66 -1.59 -2.20
C ILE A 90 -2.32 -1.32 -1.53
N CYS A 91 -1.65 -0.24 -1.94
CA CYS A 91 -0.28 0.04 -1.56
C CYS A 91 -0.16 1.22 -0.61
N GLU A 92 0.64 1.06 0.45
CA GLU A 92 1.03 2.16 1.32
C GLU A 92 1.88 3.20 0.57
N LYS A 93 1.88 4.40 1.10
CA LYS A 93 2.66 5.52 0.54
C LYS A 93 4.13 5.45 1.02
N PRO A 94 5.06 5.95 0.19
CA PRO A 94 4.91 6.36 -1.21
C PRO A 94 4.70 5.15 -2.12
N LEU A 95 3.94 5.31 -3.18
CA LEU A 95 3.70 4.22 -4.13
C LEU A 95 5.00 3.71 -4.76
N VAL A 96 5.84 4.64 -5.19
CA VAL A 96 7.15 4.38 -5.77
C VAL A 96 8.18 5.34 -5.20
N ILE A 97 9.46 4.99 -5.29
CA ILE A 97 10.58 5.88 -4.96
C ILE A 97 10.98 6.70 -6.19
N SER A 98 11.00 6.06 -7.36
CA SER A 98 11.34 6.72 -8.63
C SER A 98 10.08 6.93 -9.48
N PRO A 99 9.84 8.15 -9.98
CA PRO A 99 8.71 8.44 -10.88
C PRO A 99 8.68 7.56 -12.14
N TRP A 100 9.84 7.17 -12.64
CA TRP A 100 9.99 6.24 -13.77
C TRP A 100 9.18 4.94 -13.60
N ASN A 101 9.04 4.45 -12.37
CA ASN A 101 8.29 3.23 -12.10
C ASN A 101 6.77 3.40 -12.27
N LEU A 102 6.25 4.63 -12.26
CA LEU A 102 4.81 4.89 -12.45
C LEU A 102 4.36 4.49 -13.87
N ASP A 103 5.13 4.85 -14.88
CA ASP A 103 4.78 4.54 -16.28
C ASP A 103 4.70 3.02 -16.49
N GLN A 104 5.61 2.29 -15.85
CA GLN A 104 5.63 0.83 -15.92
C GLN A 104 4.47 0.19 -15.16
N LEU A 105 4.10 0.73 -13.98
CA LEU A 105 2.92 0.25 -13.25
C LEU A 105 1.64 0.51 -14.06
N GLN A 106 1.50 1.69 -14.68
CA GLN A 106 0.37 1.99 -15.55
C GLN A 106 0.28 1.07 -16.78
N ALA A 107 1.43 0.69 -17.35
CA ALA A 107 1.45 -0.28 -18.43
C ALA A 107 0.93 -1.66 -17.98
N LEU A 108 1.40 -2.13 -16.81
CA LEU A 108 0.95 -3.40 -16.22
C LEU A 108 -0.53 -3.37 -15.79
N GLU A 109 -1.05 -2.25 -15.28
CA GLU A 109 -2.47 -2.08 -14.99
C GLU A 109 -3.32 -2.36 -16.24
N ARG A 110 -2.92 -1.78 -17.38
CA ARG A 110 -3.60 -1.97 -18.67
C ARG A 110 -3.47 -3.40 -19.20
N GLU A 111 -2.26 -3.99 -19.08
CA GLU A 111 -1.97 -5.35 -19.55
C GLU A 111 -2.80 -6.40 -18.80
N HIS A 112 -2.92 -6.24 -17.48
CA HIS A 112 -3.59 -7.22 -16.62
C HIS A 112 -5.05 -6.88 -16.29
N ASP A 113 -5.55 -5.73 -16.76
CA ASP A 113 -6.87 -5.19 -16.39
C ASP A 113 -7.07 -5.15 -14.88
N LYS A 114 -6.06 -4.63 -14.18
CA LYS A 114 -6.02 -4.48 -12.72
C LYS A 114 -5.59 -3.08 -12.33
N ARG A 115 -5.77 -2.72 -11.05
CA ARG A 115 -5.52 -1.37 -10.54
C ARG A 115 -4.57 -1.37 -9.35
N VAL A 116 -3.86 -0.24 -9.22
CA VAL A 116 -3.04 0.06 -8.05
C VAL A 116 -3.66 1.25 -7.30
N TYR A 117 -4.06 1.02 -6.07
CA TYR A 117 -4.62 2.03 -5.18
C TYR A 117 -3.58 2.44 -4.15
N THR A 118 -3.26 3.73 -4.07
CA THR A 118 -2.34 4.26 -3.06
C THR A 118 -3.11 4.72 -1.83
N VAL A 119 -2.68 4.29 -0.65
CA VAL A 119 -3.27 4.71 0.63
C VAL A 119 -2.80 6.12 0.95
N LEU A 120 -3.69 7.10 0.78
CA LEU A 120 -3.47 8.51 1.09
C LEU A 120 -4.48 8.96 2.16
N GLN A 121 -4.32 8.46 3.37
CA GLN A 121 -5.28 8.57 4.46
C GLN A 121 -5.64 10.03 4.82
N LEU A 122 -4.73 10.98 4.64
CA LEU A 122 -5.01 12.38 4.92
C LEU A 122 -6.10 12.99 4.03
N ARG A 123 -6.35 12.41 2.85
CA ARG A 123 -7.48 12.83 1.98
C ARG A 123 -8.84 12.64 2.65
N LEU A 124 -8.93 11.75 3.63
CA LEU A 124 -10.16 11.45 4.37
C LEU A 124 -10.29 12.24 5.67
N HIS A 125 -9.29 13.06 6.00
CA HIS A 125 -9.35 13.91 7.19
C HIS A 125 -10.41 15.00 7.00
N SER A 126 -11.29 15.19 7.98
CA SER A 126 -12.44 16.12 7.89
C SER A 126 -12.03 17.54 7.50
N GLU A 127 -10.97 18.07 8.11
CA GLU A 127 -10.46 19.42 7.83
C GLU A 127 -9.91 19.56 6.39
N VAL A 128 -9.25 18.50 5.89
CA VAL A 128 -8.74 18.49 4.51
C VAL A 128 -9.90 18.44 3.51
N GLN A 129 -10.93 17.66 3.79
CA GLN A 129 -12.15 17.63 2.98
C GLN A 129 -12.90 18.96 3.02
N ALA A 130 -13.03 19.58 4.19
CA ALA A 130 -13.65 20.89 4.33
C ALA A 130 -12.86 21.98 3.59
N LEU A 131 -11.51 21.96 3.67
CA LEU A 131 -10.68 22.88 2.91
C LEU A 131 -10.85 22.69 1.40
N LYS A 132 -10.83 21.43 0.94
CA LYS A 132 -11.07 21.12 -0.48
C LYS A 132 -12.43 21.65 -0.94
N ALA A 133 -13.49 21.41 -0.19
CA ALA A 133 -14.82 21.90 -0.53
C ALA A 133 -14.89 23.44 -0.65
N LYS A 134 -14.19 24.17 0.24
CA LYS A 134 -14.08 25.63 0.15
C LYS A 134 -13.34 26.09 -1.14
N ILE A 135 -12.29 25.39 -1.53
CA ILE A 135 -11.54 25.68 -2.75
C ILE A 135 -12.39 25.38 -4.01
N ASP A 136 -13.05 24.23 -4.02
CA ASP A 136 -13.90 23.80 -5.14
C ASP A 136 -15.11 24.74 -5.34
N ALA A 137 -15.55 25.44 -4.29
CA ALA A 137 -16.66 26.41 -4.33
C ALA A 137 -16.25 27.79 -4.84
N LEU A 138 -14.97 28.03 -5.11
CA LEU A 138 -14.53 29.31 -5.67
C LEU A 138 -15.04 29.49 -7.10
N PRO A 139 -15.42 30.74 -7.50
CA PRO A 139 -15.87 31.01 -8.86
C PRO A 139 -14.82 30.60 -9.91
N PRO A 140 -15.25 30.12 -11.09
CA PRO A 140 -14.35 29.92 -12.21
C PRO A 140 -13.56 31.19 -12.54
N GLY A 141 -12.23 31.08 -12.69
CA GLY A 141 -11.37 32.22 -12.96
C GLY A 141 -10.90 32.98 -11.72
N SER A 142 -11.20 32.49 -10.52
CA SER A 142 -10.66 33.05 -9.28
C SER A 142 -9.13 33.04 -9.28
N ASP A 143 -8.53 34.00 -8.54
CA ASP A 143 -7.10 34.04 -8.33
C ASP A 143 -6.56 32.72 -7.73
N LYS A 144 -5.27 32.47 -7.98
CA LYS A 144 -4.60 31.28 -7.41
C LYS A 144 -4.66 31.31 -5.89
N VAL A 145 -5.12 30.22 -5.31
CA VAL A 145 -5.14 30.05 -3.84
C VAL A 145 -3.72 29.72 -3.37
N LYS A 146 -3.20 30.54 -2.46
CA LYS A 146 -1.95 30.22 -1.75
C LYS A 146 -2.27 29.31 -0.57
N ILE A 147 -1.57 28.17 -0.49
CA ILE A 147 -1.67 27.23 0.61
C ILE A 147 -0.30 27.11 1.25
N ASP A 148 -0.21 27.45 2.54
CA ASP A 148 0.98 27.23 3.37
C ASP A 148 0.72 26.00 4.26
N LEU A 149 1.48 24.91 4.03
CA LEU A 149 1.37 23.68 4.79
C LEU A 149 2.63 23.42 5.59
N SER A 150 2.48 23.28 6.91
CA SER A 150 3.57 22.87 7.79
C SER A 150 3.30 21.48 8.33
N TYR A 151 4.24 20.54 8.14
CA TYR A 151 4.20 19.21 8.69
C TYR A 151 5.41 18.98 9.59
N ILE A 152 5.18 18.95 10.89
CA ILE A 152 6.23 18.80 11.90
C ILE A 152 6.12 17.40 12.52
N THR A 153 7.19 16.62 12.45
CA THR A 153 7.23 15.28 13.06
C THR A 153 8.57 15.03 13.74
N ARG A 154 8.53 14.35 14.89
CA ARG A 154 9.73 13.92 15.60
C ARG A 154 10.13 12.52 15.14
N ARG A 155 11.43 12.30 14.92
CA ARG A 155 12.02 10.98 14.64
C ARG A 155 12.91 10.57 15.81
N GLY A 156 12.80 9.31 16.22
CA GLY A 156 13.71 8.74 17.20
C GLY A 156 15.03 8.27 16.56
N PRO A 157 16.08 7.97 17.34
CA PRO A 157 17.36 7.48 16.82
C PRO A 157 17.24 6.23 15.92
N TRP A 158 16.26 5.37 16.20
CA TRP A 158 15.94 4.18 15.41
C TRP A 158 15.65 4.48 13.93
N TYR A 159 15.20 5.70 13.62
CA TYR A 159 14.89 6.09 12.24
C TYR A 159 16.11 5.98 11.35
N HIS A 160 17.23 6.51 11.78
CA HIS A 160 18.50 6.49 11.03
C HIS A 160 19.16 5.12 10.98
N GLN A 161 18.84 4.24 11.92
CA GLN A 161 19.34 2.85 11.97
C GLN A 161 18.50 1.89 11.12
N SER A 162 17.35 2.32 10.65
CA SER A 162 16.43 1.52 9.83
C SER A 162 16.51 1.91 8.35
N TRP A 163 15.88 1.11 7.49
CA TRP A 163 15.71 1.45 6.07
C TRP A 163 15.07 2.84 5.84
N LYS A 164 14.37 3.38 6.82
CA LYS A 164 13.71 4.70 6.74
C LYS A 164 14.71 5.86 6.71
N GLY A 165 15.90 5.68 7.28
CA GLY A 165 16.99 6.67 7.24
C GLY A 165 17.84 6.61 5.97
N ASP A 166 17.66 5.58 5.14
CA ASP A 166 18.34 5.44 3.86
C ASP A 166 17.48 6.08 2.74
N PRO A 167 17.93 7.18 2.10
CA PRO A 167 17.17 7.85 1.04
C PRO A 167 16.81 6.94 -0.13
N ASN A 168 17.69 6.00 -0.50
CA ASN A 168 17.48 5.07 -1.60
C ASN A 168 16.40 4.02 -1.29
N LYS A 169 16.11 3.79 -0.01
CA LYS A 169 15.11 2.83 0.45
C LYS A 169 13.80 3.48 0.91
N SER A 170 13.89 4.67 1.46
CA SER A 170 12.73 5.35 2.01
C SER A 170 12.01 6.22 0.98
N GLY A 171 12.71 6.69 -0.05
CA GLY A 171 12.20 7.72 -0.93
C GLY A 171 11.95 9.00 -0.15
N THR A 172 12.80 9.27 0.86
CA THR A 172 12.68 10.52 1.60
C THR A 172 12.65 11.66 0.60
N LEU A 173 11.65 12.52 0.72
CA LEU A 173 11.75 13.84 0.15
C LEU A 173 13.10 14.38 0.59
N ALA A 174 13.95 14.72 -0.37
CA ALA A 174 15.07 15.61 -0.10
C ALA A 174 14.44 16.90 0.39
N LEU A 175 14.33 17.00 1.70
CA LEU A 175 13.93 18.21 2.39
C LEU A 175 15.19 19.05 2.53
#